data_859bc3575fbbbc8647931c4af569500e
#
_entry.id   859bc3575fbbbc8647931c4af569500e
#
_cell.length_a   1.000
_cell.length_b   1.000
_cell.length_c   1.000
_cell.angle_alpha   90.00
_cell.angle_beta   90.00
_cell.angle_gamma   90.00
#
_symmetry.space_group_name_H-M   'P 1'
#
loop_
_entity.id
_entity.type
_entity.pdbx_description
1 polymer ?
#
loop_
_entity_poly.entity_id
_entity_poly.type
_entity_poly.pdbx_seq_one_letter_code
_entity_poly.pdbx_strand_id
1 'polypeptide(L)'
;MVPQHRSGAPVAELSDDFRKSTKEAIDRTRGHSRFSREPTHRERLGAAAPNDRTCDLEQALPCLVIVLAWSTHARQSIATVLRYGDTKRCRVSRPLSSVELIMTVDVIVVGARVAGAATGMLLARAGLRVLVVDQAHFPSDTLSTHQIQVPGVARLARFGLLQPLLDAGTPPTPHVRFQAGGAVVEGEFPAYQGVNMMISPRRTVLDALLVDAARAAGAEVREGCSLVNLVKDRGRVSGVHLQDRRSGRLMLESAALVIGADGKHSKVAQLAGAAERRRVAARTFAFYGYWDGLPVKGGEIYSGTGFAASAWPTNDGLTMTYVAGPIANFEAIRRDPTAHLIAALDKAGSLGERARGAVQVGRTRGTSDLPNLVRAGHGAGWALAGDAGLVMDPITGLGIGHGLRDAELLTRAVLNGLGGAGDLPAALTRYEKQRNRETKPAFNWTLDVATLRGVNEIEEQLFRTIGADEVETSQFFGMLTGVVPMQSFFSPAHLIRLIGVKDFLRLARARSR
;
A
#
# COMPACT_ATOMS: atom_id res chain seq x y z
N MET A 1 -1.05 -50.64 11.51
CA MET A 1 -2.24 -50.20 10.72
C MET A 1 -2.63 -48.83 11.22
N VAL A 2 -2.31 -47.79 10.48
CA VAL A 2 -2.65 -46.38 10.77
C VAL A 2 -3.55 -45.94 9.64
N PRO A 3 -4.69 -45.28 9.89
CA PRO A 3 -5.60 -44.84 8.84
C PRO A 3 -5.04 -43.59 8.13
N GLN A 4 -4.96 -43.65 6.82
CA GLN A 4 -4.65 -42.52 5.97
C GLN A 4 -5.85 -41.55 5.93
N HIS A 5 -5.71 -40.35 6.43
CA HIS A 5 -6.61 -39.24 6.16
C HIS A 5 -6.27 -38.59 4.82
N ARG A 6 -7.16 -38.77 3.85
CA ARG A 6 -7.21 -37.99 2.62
C ARG A 6 -7.80 -36.62 2.96
N SER A 7 -7.09 -35.54 2.70
CA SER A 7 -7.68 -34.22 2.50
C SER A 7 -6.71 -33.35 1.70
N GLY A 8 -6.93 -33.26 0.43
CA GLY A 8 -6.29 -32.32 -0.48
C GLY A 8 -7.31 -31.96 -1.53
N ALA A 9 -8.09 -30.91 -1.29
CA ALA A 9 -8.82 -30.27 -2.38
C ALA A 9 -7.83 -29.48 -3.24
N PRO A 10 -7.87 -29.59 -4.56
CA PRO A 10 -6.90 -28.96 -5.44
C PRO A 10 -7.11 -27.44 -5.47
N VAL A 11 -5.98 -26.71 -5.45
CA VAL A 11 -5.87 -25.23 -5.54
C VAL A 11 -6.59 -24.67 -6.80
N ALA A 12 -6.90 -25.51 -7.78
CA ALA A 12 -7.65 -25.17 -8.99
C ALA A 12 -9.12 -24.79 -8.73
N GLU A 13 -9.81 -25.39 -7.77
CA GLU A 13 -11.23 -25.12 -7.53
C GLU A 13 -11.51 -23.73 -6.96
N LEU A 14 -10.62 -23.18 -6.14
CA LEU A 14 -10.77 -21.82 -5.58
C LEU A 14 -10.60 -20.73 -6.63
N SER A 15 -9.83 -20.99 -7.71
CA SER A 15 -9.67 -20.05 -8.82
C SER A 15 -10.90 -20.03 -9.74
N ASP A 16 -11.59 -21.14 -9.87
CA ASP A 16 -12.75 -21.29 -10.75
C ASP A 16 -14.02 -20.71 -10.11
N ASP A 17 -14.21 -20.82 -8.81
CA ASP A 17 -15.31 -20.15 -8.10
C ASP A 17 -15.16 -18.62 -8.11
N PHE A 18 -13.93 -18.11 -8.01
CA PHE A 18 -13.66 -16.68 -8.17
C PHE A 18 -13.94 -16.20 -9.60
N ARG A 19 -13.56 -16.99 -10.62
CA ARG A 19 -13.82 -16.69 -12.04
C ARG A 19 -15.31 -16.77 -12.37
N LYS A 20 -16.04 -17.76 -11.86
CA LYS A 20 -17.49 -17.87 -12.05
C LYS A 20 -18.25 -16.71 -11.42
N SER A 21 -17.97 -16.40 -10.17
CA SER A 21 -18.58 -15.26 -9.47
C SER A 21 -18.32 -13.93 -10.18
N THR A 22 -17.13 -13.74 -10.73
CA THR A 22 -16.72 -12.53 -11.46
C THR A 22 -17.41 -12.46 -12.83
N LYS A 23 -17.52 -13.58 -13.55
CA LYS A 23 -18.18 -13.64 -14.87
C LYS A 23 -19.69 -13.37 -14.77
N GLU A 24 -20.35 -13.92 -13.77
CA GLU A 24 -21.78 -13.65 -13.51
C GLU A 24 -22.04 -12.17 -13.15
N ALA A 25 -21.13 -11.51 -12.45
CA ALA A 25 -21.23 -10.08 -12.15
C ALA A 25 -21.07 -9.21 -13.42
N ILE A 26 -20.18 -9.60 -14.33
CA ILE A 26 -19.91 -8.88 -15.59
C ILE A 26 -21.06 -9.06 -16.58
N ASP A 27 -21.60 -10.27 -16.71
CA ASP A 27 -22.71 -10.54 -17.65
C ASP A 27 -24.00 -9.84 -17.24
N ARG A 28 -24.25 -9.65 -15.93
CA ARG A 28 -25.34 -8.81 -15.42
C ARG A 28 -25.18 -7.32 -15.76
N THR A 29 -23.94 -6.83 -15.84
CA THR A 29 -23.66 -5.40 -16.16
C THR A 29 -23.85 -5.10 -17.65
N ARG A 30 -23.66 -6.08 -18.53
CA ARG A 30 -23.80 -5.90 -20.00
C ARG A 30 -25.24 -5.96 -20.49
N GLY A 31 -26.17 -6.49 -19.69
CA GLY A 31 -27.57 -6.70 -20.07
C GLY A 31 -28.51 -5.49 -19.95
N HIS A 32 -28.10 -4.36 -19.37
CA HIS A 32 -29.01 -3.27 -18.99
C HIS A 32 -28.67 -1.89 -19.55
N SER A 33 -28.10 -1.78 -20.76
CA SER A 33 -27.94 -0.50 -21.45
C SER A 33 -28.98 -0.29 -22.55
N ARG A 34 -30.26 -0.31 -22.18
CA ARG A 34 -31.34 0.28 -22.99
C ARG A 34 -32.03 1.36 -22.18
N PHE A 35 -31.53 2.57 -22.25
CA PHE A 35 -32.27 3.75 -21.82
C PHE A 35 -33.20 4.21 -22.97
N SER A 36 -34.49 4.12 -22.74
CA SER A 36 -35.54 4.72 -23.52
C SER A 36 -35.48 6.24 -23.38
N ARG A 37 -35.53 6.92 -24.54
CA ARG A 37 -35.73 8.36 -24.65
C ARG A 37 -37.22 8.68 -24.45
N GLU A 38 -37.52 9.64 -23.61
CA GLU A 38 -38.73 10.47 -23.76
C GLU A 38 -38.40 11.94 -23.68
N PRO A 39 -39.17 12.82 -24.39
CA PRO A 39 -38.77 14.16 -24.68
C PRO A 39 -39.60 15.23 -23.93
N THR A 40 -39.02 16.46 -23.93
CA THR A 40 -39.65 17.77 -23.82
C THR A 40 -40.10 18.32 -22.47
N HIS A 41 -39.56 19.49 -22.15
CA HIS A 41 -40.39 20.68 -21.99
C HIS A 41 -39.58 21.95 -22.27
N ARG A 42 -40.05 22.74 -23.25
CA ARG A 42 -39.65 24.16 -23.49
C ARG A 42 -40.45 25.00 -22.52
N GLU A 43 -39.81 25.77 -21.67
CA GLU A 43 -40.43 26.95 -21.08
C GLU A 43 -39.66 28.22 -21.40
N ARG A 44 -40.42 29.22 -21.81
CA ARG A 44 -40.01 30.55 -22.22
C ARG A 44 -39.60 31.37 -21.00
N LEU A 45 -38.48 32.03 -21.05
CA LEU A 45 -38.17 33.13 -20.13
C LEU A 45 -38.28 34.47 -20.88
N GLY A 46 -39.17 35.28 -20.34
CA GLY A 46 -39.43 36.64 -20.79
C GLY A 46 -38.33 37.61 -20.35
N ALA A 47 -38.20 38.64 -21.18
CA ALA A 47 -37.26 39.74 -21.01
C ALA A 47 -37.68 40.69 -19.89
N ALA A 48 -36.71 41.18 -19.11
CA ALA A 48 -36.79 42.44 -18.38
C ALA A 48 -35.43 43.15 -18.44
N ALA A 49 -35.42 44.40 -18.89
CA ALA A 49 -34.27 45.29 -19.03
C ALA A 49 -34.11 46.20 -17.77
N PRO A 50 -33.23 47.22 -17.73
CA PRO A 50 -32.07 47.19 -16.82
C PRO A 50 -32.17 48.26 -15.72
N ASN A 51 -31.32 48.15 -14.67
CA ASN A 51 -30.99 49.31 -13.84
C ASN A 51 -29.49 49.39 -13.56
N ASP A 52 -28.96 50.55 -13.88
CA ASP A 52 -27.62 51.03 -13.59
C ASP A 52 -27.22 50.92 -12.13
N ARG A 53 -26.04 50.35 -11.88
CA ARG A 53 -25.12 50.78 -10.81
C ARG A 53 -23.70 50.45 -11.20
N THR A 54 -22.88 51.46 -11.37
CA THR A 54 -21.43 51.47 -11.49
C THR A 54 -20.80 50.74 -10.31
N CYS A 55 -19.94 49.79 -10.60
CA CYS A 55 -19.02 49.19 -9.62
C CYS A 55 -17.63 49.13 -10.24
N ASP A 56 -16.64 49.66 -9.54
CA ASP A 56 -15.24 49.77 -9.93
C ASP A 56 -14.61 48.42 -10.27
N LEU A 57 -14.00 48.36 -11.45
CA LEU A 57 -13.29 47.21 -12.00
C LEU A 57 -11.78 47.41 -11.88
N GLU A 58 -11.22 47.03 -10.76
CA GLU A 58 -9.81 46.62 -10.68
C GLU A 58 -9.71 45.28 -9.92
N GLN A 59 -9.57 44.21 -10.64
CA GLN A 59 -9.22 42.83 -10.37
C GLN A 59 -10.23 41.83 -10.96
N ALA A 60 -10.35 41.80 -12.27
CA ALA A 60 -11.03 40.68 -12.94
C ALA A 60 -10.01 39.81 -13.65
N LEU A 61 -9.81 38.60 -13.10
CA LEU A 61 -9.23 37.48 -13.83
C LEU A 61 -10.11 37.13 -15.04
N PRO A 62 -9.54 36.86 -16.23
CA PRO A 62 -10.33 36.58 -17.42
C PRO A 62 -11.09 35.26 -17.26
N CYS A 63 -12.41 35.31 -17.29
CA CYS A 63 -13.25 34.11 -17.38
C CYS A 63 -13.05 33.44 -18.74
N LEU A 64 -12.66 32.18 -18.72
CA LEU A 64 -12.54 31.31 -19.88
C LEU A 64 -13.92 30.70 -20.17
N VAL A 65 -14.57 31.06 -21.25
CA VAL A 65 -15.84 30.43 -21.69
C VAL A 65 -15.50 29.34 -22.72
N ILE A 66 -15.80 28.08 -22.42
CA ILE A 66 -15.67 26.96 -23.35
C ILE A 66 -17.04 26.69 -23.96
N VAL A 67 -17.19 26.88 -25.26
CA VAL A 67 -18.40 26.53 -26.01
C VAL A 67 -18.11 25.21 -26.74
N LEU A 68 -18.85 24.16 -26.40
CA LEU A 68 -18.82 22.88 -27.11
C LEU A 68 -19.90 22.89 -28.20
N ALA A 69 -19.49 22.87 -29.45
CA ALA A 69 -20.39 22.66 -30.58
C ALA A 69 -20.34 21.20 -31.04
N TRP A 70 -21.50 20.53 -31.08
CA TRP A 70 -21.63 19.15 -31.61
C TRP A 70 -22.06 19.22 -33.08
N SER A 71 -21.33 18.58 -33.95
CA SER A 71 -21.72 18.29 -35.31
C SER A 71 -21.96 16.80 -35.51
N THR A 72 -23.06 16.47 -36.13
CA THR A 72 -23.56 15.09 -36.27
C THR A 72 -22.88 14.25 -37.34
N HIS A 73 -21.82 14.73 -38.01
CA HIS A 73 -21.23 14.04 -39.17
C HIS A 73 -19.70 13.99 -39.24
N ALA A 74 -18.98 14.08 -38.14
CA ALA A 74 -17.55 13.74 -38.18
C ALA A 74 -17.05 13.39 -36.76
N ARG A 75 -16.23 12.33 -36.65
CA ARG A 75 -15.54 11.91 -35.41
C ARG A 75 -14.39 12.88 -35.05
N GLN A 76 -14.61 14.19 -35.12
CA GLN A 76 -13.61 15.16 -34.68
C GLN A 76 -14.35 16.24 -33.88
N SER A 77 -14.04 16.37 -32.62
CA SER A 77 -14.47 17.44 -31.75
C SER A 77 -13.43 18.56 -31.84
N ILE A 78 -13.87 19.74 -32.26
CA ILE A 78 -13.05 20.96 -32.27
C ILE A 78 -13.44 21.81 -31.06
N ALA A 79 -12.54 21.99 -30.11
CA ALA A 79 -12.70 22.94 -29.02
C ALA A 79 -12.09 24.28 -29.45
N THR A 80 -12.89 25.32 -29.54
CA THR A 80 -12.45 26.68 -29.86
C THR A 80 -12.50 27.54 -28.60
N VAL A 81 -11.37 28.07 -28.18
CA VAL A 81 -11.28 29.01 -27.05
C VAL A 81 -11.39 30.45 -27.61
N LEU A 82 -12.46 31.16 -27.25
CA LEU A 82 -12.64 32.54 -27.56
C LEU A 82 -12.19 33.43 -26.41
N ARG A 83 -11.22 34.33 -26.66
CA ARG A 83 -10.87 35.40 -25.71
C ARG A 83 -11.70 36.61 -26.02
N TYR A 84 -12.41 37.13 -25.04
CA TYR A 84 -13.13 38.39 -25.14
C TYR A 84 -12.17 39.52 -24.73
N GLY A 85 -11.82 40.34 -25.70
CA GLY A 85 -11.03 41.54 -25.50
C GLY A 85 -11.16 42.43 -26.72
N ASP A 86 -11.74 43.61 -26.52
CA ASP A 86 -11.96 44.73 -27.43
C ASP A 86 -12.80 44.53 -28.69
N THR A 87 -13.80 45.37 -28.81
CA THR A 87 -14.96 45.37 -29.71
C THR A 87 -14.69 45.61 -31.19
N LYS A 88 -13.51 45.34 -31.74
CA LYS A 88 -13.28 45.59 -33.18
C LYS A 88 -12.64 44.53 -34.05
N ARG A 89 -12.16 43.38 -33.54
CA ARG A 89 -11.78 42.23 -34.39
C ARG A 89 -11.63 40.96 -33.55
N CYS A 90 -12.51 39.98 -33.72
CA CYS A 90 -12.31 38.63 -33.22
C CYS A 90 -11.23 37.97 -34.09
N ARG A 91 -9.99 37.88 -33.63
CA ARG A 91 -8.96 37.02 -34.23
C ARG A 91 -9.07 35.65 -33.58
N VAL A 92 -9.38 34.64 -34.39
CA VAL A 92 -9.21 33.25 -34.00
C VAL A 92 -7.71 33.02 -33.80
N SER A 93 -7.26 33.04 -32.56
CA SER A 93 -5.88 32.67 -32.24
C SER A 93 -5.76 31.16 -32.26
N ARG A 94 -4.76 30.64 -32.93
CA ARG A 94 -4.37 29.24 -33.16
C ARG A 94 -5.23 28.19 -32.45
N PRO A 95 -5.71 27.15 -33.14
CA PRO A 95 -6.35 26.02 -32.46
C PRO A 95 -5.37 25.48 -31.42
N LEU A 96 -5.83 25.38 -30.16
CA LEU A 96 -5.13 24.59 -29.16
C LEU A 96 -5.07 23.17 -29.74
N SER A 97 -3.91 22.83 -30.27
CA SER A 97 -3.63 21.46 -30.71
C SER A 97 -3.83 20.52 -29.53
N SER A 98 -4.87 19.70 -29.67
CA SER A 98 -5.15 18.52 -28.84
C SER A 98 -5.48 18.78 -27.35
N VAL A 99 -6.73 19.17 -27.08
CA VAL A 99 -7.43 18.54 -25.96
C VAL A 99 -7.87 17.18 -26.51
N GLU A 100 -7.04 16.16 -26.36
CA GLU A 100 -7.46 14.79 -26.60
C GLU A 100 -8.65 14.51 -25.71
N LEU A 101 -9.78 14.10 -26.30
CA LEU A 101 -10.94 13.59 -25.56
C LEU A 101 -10.50 12.27 -24.91
N ILE A 102 -10.13 12.35 -23.65
CA ILE A 102 -9.57 11.24 -22.90
C ILE A 102 -10.70 10.29 -22.57
N MET A 103 -10.53 9.04 -22.94
CA MET A 103 -11.51 7.97 -22.70
C MET A 103 -11.78 7.86 -21.21
N THR A 104 -13.04 7.93 -20.80
CA THR A 104 -13.46 7.67 -19.43
C THR A 104 -13.11 6.23 -19.07
N VAL A 105 -12.32 6.03 -18.01
CA VAL A 105 -12.03 4.73 -17.43
C VAL A 105 -12.97 4.48 -16.23
N ASP A 106 -13.06 3.25 -15.79
CA ASP A 106 -13.91 2.93 -14.64
C ASP A 106 -13.22 3.32 -13.32
N VAL A 107 -11.89 3.08 -13.25
CA VAL A 107 -11.07 3.37 -12.07
C VAL A 107 -9.73 3.98 -12.48
N ILE A 108 -9.33 5.03 -11.77
CA ILE A 108 -7.96 5.56 -11.81
C ILE A 108 -7.26 5.19 -10.50
N VAL A 109 -6.06 4.61 -10.58
CA VAL A 109 -5.20 4.32 -9.44
C VAL A 109 -3.98 5.21 -9.49
N VAL A 110 -3.76 6.02 -8.47
CA VAL A 110 -2.60 6.91 -8.33
C VAL A 110 -1.56 6.25 -7.43
N GLY A 111 -0.39 5.96 -8.00
CA GLY A 111 0.69 5.16 -7.40
C GLY A 111 0.70 3.74 -7.97
N ALA A 112 1.82 3.32 -8.59
CA ALA A 112 1.99 2.01 -9.23
C ALA A 112 2.93 1.08 -8.44
N ARG A 113 3.19 1.35 -7.15
CA ARG A 113 3.93 0.42 -6.30
C ARG A 113 2.99 -0.66 -5.75
N VAL A 114 3.41 -1.42 -4.75
CA VAL A 114 2.75 -2.64 -4.26
C VAL A 114 1.21 -2.56 -4.20
N ALA A 115 0.66 -1.60 -3.44
CA ALA A 115 -0.79 -1.51 -3.27
C ALA A 115 -1.51 -1.11 -4.57
N GLY A 116 -0.95 -0.14 -5.31
CA GLY A 116 -1.59 0.38 -6.51
C GLY A 116 -1.50 -0.58 -7.69
N ALA A 117 -0.32 -1.13 -7.99
CA ALA A 117 -0.17 -2.09 -9.08
C ALA A 117 -0.98 -3.36 -8.83
N ALA A 118 -0.98 -3.90 -7.59
CA ALA A 118 -1.81 -5.03 -7.23
C ALA A 118 -3.31 -4.72 -7.38
N THR A 119 -3.76 -3.53 -6.94
CA THR A 119 -5.15 -3.10 -7.11
C THR A 119 -5.51 -2.97 -8.59
N GLY A 120 -4.66 -2.31 -9.39
CA GLY A 120 -4.85 -2.16 -10.82
C GLY A 120 -4.92 -3.50 -11.56
N MET A 121 -4.01 -4.42 -11.24
CA MET A 121 -4.00 -5.78 -11.77
C MET A 121 -5.30 -6.52 -11.46
N LEU A 122 -5.72 -6.52 -10.19
CA LEU A 122 -6.90 -7.28 -9.77
C LEU A 122 -8.20 -6.72 -10.38
N LEU A 123 -8.33 -5.39 -10.46
CA LEU A 123 -9.48 -4.74 -11.10
C LEU A 123 -9.52 -4.99 -12.61
N ALA A 124 -8.37 -4.93 -13.30
CA ALA A 124 -8.28 -5.21 -14.72
C ALA A 124 -8.58 -6.68 -15.03
N ARG A 125 -8.08 -7.64 -14.22
CA ARG A 125 -8.45 -9.06 -14.31
C ARG A 125 -9.96 -9.30 -14.15
N ALA A 126 -10.63 -8.44 -13.40
CA ALA A 126 -12.08 -8.48 -13.24
C ALA A 126 -12.83 -7.76 -14.38
N GLY A 127 -12.15 -7.27 -15.41
CA GLY A 127 -12.73 -6.70 -16.62
C GLY A 127 -13.05 -5.20 -16.54
N LEU A 128 -12.60 -4.49 -15.52
CA LEU A 128 -12.73 -3.04 -15.43
C LEU A 128 -11.65 -2.34 -16.28
N ARG A 129 -12.00 -1.18 -16.85
CA ARG A 129 -11.05 -0.29 -17.50
C ARG A 129 -10.31 0.49 -16.44
N VAL A 130 -9.02 0.20 -16.28
CA VAL A 130 -8.18 0.76 -15.21
C VAL A 130 -7.03 1.53 -15.80
N LEU A 131 -6.86 2.77 -15.31
CA LEU A 131 -5.66 3.57 -15.52
C LEU A 131 -4.86 3.61 -14.21
N VAL A 132 -3.62 3.12 -14.25
CA VAL A 132 -2.66 3.24 -13.15
C VAL A 132 -1.62 4.28 -13.53
N VAL A 133 -1.35 5.24 -12.65
CA VAL A 133 -0.36 6.29 -12.91
C VAL A 133 0.69 6.35 -11.80
N ASP A 134 1.96 6.55 -12.18
CA ASP A 134 3.04 6.78 -11.20
C ASP A 134 4.01 7.85 -11.74
N GLN A 135 4.57 8.63 -10.83
CA GLN A 135 5.59 9.61 -11.15
C GLN A 135 6.97 9.00 -11.45
N ALA A 136 7.21 7.77 -11.02
CA ALA A 136 8.44 7.01 -11.28
C ALA A 136 8.37 6.29 -12.63
N HIS A 137 9.55 5.87 -13.10
CA HIS A 137 9.70 4.84 -14.14
C HIS A 137 10.21 3.56 -13.47
N PHE A 138 9.72 2.41 -13.88
CA PHE A 138 10.11 1.13 -13.33
C PHE A 138 11.07 0.37 -14.28
N PRO A 139 12.08 -0.35 -13.73
CA PRO A 139 12.34 -0.59 -12.31
C PRO A 139 12.87 0.64 -11.57
N SER A 140 12.36 0.90 -10.35
CA SER A 140 12.86 1.99 -9.51
C SER A 140 12.88 1.59 -8.03
N ASP A 141 13.91 2.03 -7.31
CA ASP A 141 14.07 1.73 -5.89
C ASP A 141 13.29 2.70 -5.00
N THR A 142 13.01 2.27 -3.77
CA THR A 142 12.40 3.09 -2.72
C THR A 142 12.81 2.58 -1.35
N LEU A 143 12.74 3.45 -0.34
CA LEU A 143 12.98 3.05 1.05
C LEU A 143 11.99 1.96 1.49
N SER A 144 12.51 0.84 1.99
CA SER A 144 11.69 -0.31 2.38
C SER A 144 12.49 -1.25 3.29
N THR A 145 11.80 -1.98 4.16
CA THR A 145 12.34 -3.13 4.89
C THR A 145 12.37 -4.41 4.06
N HIS A 146 11.76 -4.41 2.89
CA HIS A 146 11.67 -5.50 1.91
C HIS A 146 10.85 -6.72 2.37
N GLN A 147 10.69 -6.97 3.67
CA GLN A 147 10.03 -8.16 4.18
C GLN A 147 8.57 -8.25 3.73
N ILE A 148 8.21 -9.42 3.23
CA ILE A 148 6.84 -9.83 2.96
C ILE A 148 6.51 -11.01 3.87
N GLN A 149 5.60 -10.76 4.83
CA GLN A 149 5.16 -11.75 5.81
C GLN A 149 4.38 -12.89 5.15
N VAL A 150 4.33 -14.05 5.78
CA VAL A 150 3.69 -15.28 5.26
C VAL A 150 2.31 -15.04 4.62
N PRO A 151 1.37 -14.28 5.24
CA PRO A 151 0.08 -13.99 4.59
C PRO A 151 0.20 -13.10 3.36
N GLY A 152 1.23 -12.27 3.25
CA GLY A 152 1.55 -11.47 2.07
C GLY A 152 2.07 -12.35 0.94
N VAL A 153 2.97 -13.30 1.25
CA VAL A 153 3.49 -14.28 0.29
C VAL A 153 2.37 -15.20 -0.22
N ALA A 154 1.47 -15.64 0.66
CA ALA A 154 0.30 -16.42 0.27
C ALA A 154 -0.63 -15.64 -0.71
N ARG A 155 -0.76 -14.31 -0.54
CA ARG A 155 -1.46 -13.46 -1.52
C ARG A 155 -0.74 -13.40 -2.85
N LEU A 156 0.58 -13.24 -2.85
CA LEU A 156 1.38 -13.27 -4.08
C LEU A 156 1.23 -14.62 -4.80
N ALA A 157 1.20 -15.74 -4.07
CA ALA A 157 0.95 -17.06 -4.64
C ALA A 157 -0.44 -17.13 -5.32
N ARG A 158 -1.51 -16.67 -4.65
CA ARG A 158 -2.86 -16.61 -5.24
C ARG A 158 -2.96 -15.67 -6.44
N PHE A 159 -2.16 -14.61 -6.45
CA PHE A 159 -2.10 -13.68 -7.59
C PHE A 159 -1.30 -14.24 -8.76
N GLY A 160 -0.62 -15.39 -8.59
CA GLY A 160 0.27 -15.99 -9.59
C GLY A 160 1.62 -15.28 -9.69
N LEU A 161 2.04 -14.56 -8.65
CA LEU A 161 3.23 -13.71 -8.65
C LEU A 161 4.37 -14.25 -7.78
N LEU A 162 4.12 -15.28 -6.95
CA LEU A 162 5.16 -15.85 -6.09
C LEU A 162 6.25 -16.52 -6.92
N GLN A 163 5.90 -17.44 -7.84
CA GLN A 163 6.89 -18.15 -8.64
C GLN A 163 7.75 -17.19 -9.49
N PRO A 164 7.17 -16.20 -10.21
CA PRO A 164 7.97 -15.19 -10.92
C PRO A 164 8.95 -14.41 -10.02
N LEU A 165 8.62 -14.15 -8.74
CA LEU A 165 9.54 -13.51 -7.80
C LEU A 165 10.70 -14.44 -7.41
N LEU A 166 10.40 -15.73 -7.18
CA LEU A 166 11.43 -16.74 -6.89
C LEU A 166 12.36 -16.94 -8.09
N ASP A 167 11.80 -17.02 -9.30
CA ASP A 167 12.55 -17.15 -10.56
C ASP A 167 13.41 -15.92 -10.84
N ALA A 168 13.00 -14.74 -10.38
CA ALA A 168 13.79 -13.50 -10.42
C ALA A 168 14.87 -13.45 -9.31
N GLY A 169 15.18 -14.58 -8.67
CA GLY A 169 16.25 -14.71 -7.69
C GLY A 169 15.92 -14.19 -6.30
N THR A 170 14.64 -14.01 -5.95
CA THR A 170 14.25 -13.70 -4.57
C THR A 170 14.31 -14.99 -3.73
N PRO A 171 15.17 -15.07 -2.70
CA PRO A 171 15.31 -16.32 -1.94
C PRO A 171 14.12 -16.59 -1.03
N PRO A 172 13.60 -17.83 -0.95
CA PRO A 172 12.65 -18.24 0.06
C PRO A 172 13.32 -18.26 1.44
N THR A 173 12.62 -17.80 2.45
CA THR A 173 13.13 -17.72 3.83
C THR A 173 12.13 -18.39 4.78
N PRO A 174 12.17 -19.72 4.92
CA PRO A 174 11.27 -20.45 5.82
C PRO A 174 11.74 -20.41 7.28
N HIS A 175 13.03 -20.24 7.51
CA HIS A 175 13.67 -20.27 8.82
C HIS A 175 13.93 -18.86 9.35
N VAL A 176 13.73 -18.67 10.65
CA VAL A 176 13.93 -17.40 11.34
C VAL A 176 14.49 -17.59 12.75
N ARG A 177 15.34 -16.65 13.14
CA ARG A 177 15.90 -16.53 14.49
C ARG A 177 15.50 -15.18 15.08
N PHE A 178 14.89 -15.20 16.25
CA PHE A 178 14.58 -14.01 17.04
C PHE A 178 15.42 -14.01 18.31
N GLN A 179 16.06 -12.89 18.62
CA GLN A 179 16.81 -12.71 19.86
C GLN A 179 16.37 -11.44 20.57
N ALA A 180 16.05 -11.55 21.87
CA ALA A 180 15.73 -10.42 22.73
C ALA A 180 16.37 -10.64 24.12
N GLY A 181 17.20 -9.70 24.55
CA GLY A 181 18.07 -9.92 25.70
C GLY A 181 18.98 -11.13 25.50
N GLY A 182 19.05 -12.04 26.49
CA GLY A 182 19.74 -13.32 26.40
C GLY A 182 18.88 -14.48 25.89
N ALA A 183 17.60 -14.25 25.54
CA ALA A 183 16.72 -15.27 25.02
C ALA A 183 16.79 -15.37 23.50
N VAL A 184 16.74 -16.60 23.00
CA VAL A 184 16.72 -16.93 21.57
C VAL A 184 15.50 -17.82 21.29
N VAL A 185 14.75 -17.48 20.26
CA VAL A 185 13.71 -18.32 19.66
C VAL A 185 14.12 -18.56 18.21
N GLU A 186 14.21 -19.82 17.79
CA GLU A 186 14.68 -20.17 16.45
C GLU A 186 13.84 -21.33 15.89
N GLY A 187 13.38 -21.21 14.65
CA GLY A 187 12.53 -22.22 14.03
C GLY A 187 11.98 -21.78 12.69
N GLU A 188 10.91 -22.43 12.25
CA GLU A 188 10.25 -22.18 10.97
C GLU A 188 8.91 -21.46 11.14
N PHE A 189 8.50 -20.76 10.09
CA PHE A 189 7.18 -20.17 10.05
C PHE A 189 6.10 -21.23 9.89
N PRO A 190 4.96 -21.13 10.60
CA PRO A 190 3.82 -22.01 10.37
C PRO A 190 3.26 -21.83 8.97
N ALA A 191 2.78 -22.91 8.38
CA ALA A 191 2.14 -22.90 7.07
C ALA A 191 0.82 -22.11 7.10
N TYR A 192 0.61 -21.24 6.13
CA TYR A 192 -0.62 -20.50 5.90
C TYR A 192 -1.00 -20.56 4.42
N GLN A 193 -2.13 -21.18 4.10
CA GLN A 193 -2.59 -21.38 2.72
C GLN A 193 -1.51 -21.99 1.80
N GLY A 194 -0.80 -22.99 2.28
CA GLY A 194 0.24 -23.69 1.54
C GLY A 194 1.62 -22.98 1.48
N VAL A 195 1.78 -21.86 2.20
CA VAL A 195 3.04 -21.10 2.27
C VAL A 195 3.54 -21.07 3.71
N ASN A 196 4.82 -21.41 3.92
CA ASN A 196 5.50 -21.40 5.23
C ASN A 196 6.79 -20.56 5.23
N MET A 197 6.87 -19.55 4.35
CA MET A 197 8.07 -18.73 4.20
C MET A 197 7.74 -17.26 4.11
N MET A 198 8.69 -16.42 4.50
CA MET A 198 8.81 -15.02 4.10
C MET A 198 9.70 -14.91 2.87
N ILE A 199 9.63 -13.76 2.21
CA ILE A 199 10.58 -13.34 1.16
C ILE A 199 10.92 -11.87 1.37
N SER A 200 12.11 -11.47 0.88
CA SER A 200 12.57 -10.08 1.00
C SER A 200 13.05 -9.54 -0.36
N PRO A 201 12.16 -9.43 -1.38
CA PRO A 201 12.56 -8.98 -2.70
C PRO A 201 13.01 -7.52 -2.69
N ARG A 202 14.04 -7.21 -3.48
CA ARG A 202 14.38 -5.81 -3.76
C ARG A 202 13.21 -5.11 -4.42
N ARG A 203 12.99 -3.85 -4.09
CA ARG A 203 11.86 -3.07 -4.61
C ARG A 203 11.94 -2.86 -6.13
N THR A 204 13.15 -2.85 -6.68
CA THR A 204 13.37 -2.85 -8.14
C THR A 204 12.78 -4.09 -8.81
N VAL A 205 12.80 -5.25 -8.15
CA VAL A 205 12.23 -6.50 -8.65
C VAL A 205 10.73 -6.57 -8.38
N LEU A 206 10.31 -6.37 -7.12
CA LEU A 206 8.91 -6.50 -6.72
C LEU A 206 7.99 -5.52 -7.45
N ASP A 207 8.37 -4.22 -7.45
CA ASP A 207 7.50 -3.19 -8.01
C ASP A 207 7.41 -3.31 -9.55
N ALA A 208 8.51 -3.64 -10.24
CA ALA A 208 8.51 -3.87 -11.69
C ALA A 208 7.62 -5.06 -12.06
N LEU A 209 7.76 -6.19 -11.36
CA LEU A 209 6.95 -7.39 -11.60
C LEU A 209 5.45 -7.12 -11.39
N LEU A 210 5.09 -6.37 -10.36
CA LEU A 210 3.69 -5.99 -10.11
C LEU A 210 3.14 -5.05 -11.19
N VAL A 211 3.94 -4.10 -11.67
CA VAL A 211 3.57 -3.19 -12.77
C VAL A 211 3.36 -3.97 -14.07
N ASP A 212 4.26 -4.89 -14.40
CA ASP A 212 4.13 -5.73 -15.59
C ASP A 212 2.92 -6.67 -15.50
N ALA A 213 2.65 -7.21 -14.32
CA ALA A 213 1.45 -8.00 -14.08
C ALA A 213 0.15 -7.18 -14.23
N ALA A 214 0.16 -5.89 -13.84
CA ALA A 214 -0.97 -5.00 -14.06
C ALA A 214 -1.20 -4.74 -15.56
N ARG A 215 -0.12 -4.51 -16.34
CA ARG A 215 -0.19 -4.38 -17.80
C ARG A 215 -0.70 -5.65 -18.46
N ALA A 216 -0.14 -6.79 -18.08
CA ALA A 216 -0.56 -8.10 -18.61
C ALA A 216 -2.04 -8.43 -18.29
N ALA A 217 -2.57 -7.88 -17.20
CA ALA A 217 -3.98 -7.97 -16.83
C ALA A 217 -4.90 -7.04 -17.66
N GLY A 218 -4.35 -6.13 -18.48
CA GLY A 218 -5.09 -5.17 -19.30
C GLY A 218 -5.26 -3.79 -18.67
N ALA A 219 -4.58 -3.48 -17.54
CA ALA A 219 -4.54 -2.11 -17.02
C ALA A 219 -3.64 -1.24 -17.91
N GLU A 220 -4.08 -0.03 -18.21
CA GLU A 220 -3.20 1.00 -18.77
C GLU A 220 -2.30 1.51 -17.65
N VAL A 221 -0.98 1.43 -17.81
CA VAL A 221 -0.02 1.94 -16.82
C VAL A 221 0.81 3.06 -17.45
N ARG A 222 0.66 4.28 -16.91
CA ARG A 222 1.42 5.47 -17.32
C ARG A 222 2.45 5.82 -16.27
N GLU A 223 3.70 5.61 -16.61
CA GLU A 223 4.86 6.01 -15.82
C GLU A 223 5.27 7.45 -16.13
N GLY A 224 6.05 8.06 -15.23
CA GLY A 224 6.48 9.45 -15.39
C GLY A 224 5.34 10.47 -15.31
N CYS A 225 4.16 10.08 -14.80
CA CYS A 225 2.97 10.91 -14.70
C CYS A 225 2.68 11.28 -13.23
N SER A 226 2.67 12.57 -12.92
CA SER A 226 2.36 13.08 -11.58
C SER A 226 0.91 13.53 -11.48
N LEU A 227 0.25 13.17 -10.38
CA LEU A 227 -1.03 13.80 -10.02
C LEU A 227 -0.81 15.28 -9.73
N VAL A 228 -1.55 16.16 -10.38
CA VAL A 228 -1.56 17.60 -10.12
C VAL A 228 -2.69 17.97 -9.18
N ASN A 229 -3.91 17.57 -9.53
CA ASN A 229 -5.12 17.87 -8.76
C ASN A 229 -6.20 16.79 -8.97
N LEU A 230 -7.20 16.77 -8.09
CA LEU A 230 -8.42 16.01 -8.28
C LEU A 230 -9.47 16.85 -8.99
N VAL A 231 -10.19 16.23 -9.92
CA VAL A 231 -11.38 16.81 -10.52
C VAL A 231 -12.57 16.51 -9.63
N LYS A 232 -13.38 17.53 -9.33
CA LYS A 232 -14.59 17.37 -8.52
C LYS A 232 -15.80 17.88 -9.29
N ASP A 233 -16.86 17.07 -9.28
CA ASP A 233 -18.18 17.45 -9.75
C ASP A 233 -19.17 17.35 -8.58
N ARG A 234 -19.88 18.43 -8.26
CA ARG A 234 -20.86 18.49 -7.15
C ARG A 234 -20.36 17.92 -5.83
N GLY A 235 -19.08 18.19 -5.52
CA GLY A 235 -18.43 17.70 -4.29
C GLY A 235 -17.91 16.25 -4.34
N ARG A 236 -18.14 15.51 -5.43
CA ARG A 236 -17.63 14.17 -5.68
C ARG A 236 -16.37 14.23 -6.54
N VAL A 237 -15.37 13.44 -6.21
CA VAL A 237 -14.21 13.21 -7.08
C VAL A 237 -14.67 12.43 -8.31
N SER A 238 -14.39 12.96 -9.50
CA SER A 238 -14.80 12.43 -10.80
C SER A 238 -13.63 12.20 -11.76
N GLY A 239 -12.40 12.49 -11.33
CA GLY A 239 -11.21 12.34 -12.16
C GLY A 239 -9.98 13.01 -11.57
N VAL A 240 -8.95 13.13 -12.40
CA VAL A 240 -7.64 13.66 -12.04
C VAL A 240 -7.08 14.58 -13.11
N HIS A 241 -6.33 15.61 -12.70
CA HIS A 241 -5.39 16.32 -13.53
C HIS A 241 -4.01 15.69 -13.35
N LEU A 242 -3.45 15.22 -14.43
CA LEU A 242 -2.12 14.61 -14.48
C LEU A 242 -1.14 15.53 -15.24
N GLN A 243 0.15 15.40 -14.93
CA GLN A 243 1.22 16.03 -15.67
C GLN A 243 2.25 14.99 -16.09
N ASP A 244 2.51 14.88 -17.37
CA ASP A 244 3.66 14.17 -17.89
C ASP A 244 4.93 14.91 -17.48
N ARG A 245 5.81 14.25 -16.73
CA ARG A 245 6.99 14.89 -16.12
C ARG A 245 8.07 15.25 -17.14
N ARG A 246 8.10 14.56 -18.28
CA ARG A 246 9.08 14.80 -19.33
C ARG A 246 8.70 15.98 -20.21
N SER A 247 7.45 16.02 -20.65
CA SER A 247 6.96 17.04 -21.57
C SER A 247 6.32 18.25 -20.85
N GLY A 248 5.96 18.12 -19.57
CA GLY A 248 5.16 19.09 -18.83
C GLY A 248 3.69 19.16 -19.25
N ARG A 249 3.25 18.29 -20.19
CA ARG A 249 1.87 18.29 -20.72
C ARG A 249 0.88 17.95 -19.61
N LEU A 250 -0.16 18.76 -19.51
CA LEU A 250 -1.30 18.49 -18.62
C LEU A 250 -2.34 17.63 -19.33
N MET A 251 -2.88 16.68 -18.61
CA MET A 251 -3.89 15.72 -19.07
C MET A 251 -5.04 15.68 -18.07
N LEU A 252 -6.27 15.58 -18.57
CA LEU A 252 -7.48 15.39 -17.79
C LEU A 252 -7.99 13.98 -18.01
N GLU A 253 -8.15 13.21 -16.92
CA GLU A 253 -8.70 11.85 -16.93
C GLU A 253 -9.93 11.78 -16.04
N SER A 254 -11.00 11.16 -16.52
CA SER A 254 -12.25 10.98 -15.78
C SER A 254 -12.47 9.53 -15.40
N ALA A 255 -13.00 9.29 -14.20
CA ALA A 255 -13.32 7.97 -13.70
C ALA A 255 -14.50 7.97 -12.72
N ALA A 256 -15.15 6.83 -12.57
CA ALA A 256 -16.17 6.63 -11.54
C ALA A 256 -15.56 6.60 -10.12
N LEU A 257 -14.30 6.16 -9.99
CA LEU A 257 -13.56 6.11 -8.72
C LEU A 257 -12.08 6.44 -8.94
N VAL A 258 -11.51 7.26 -8.04
CA VAL A 258 -10.07 7.51 -7.94
C VAL A 258 -9.54 6.83 -6.69
N ILE A 259 -8.53 5.96 -6.84
CA ILE A 259 -7.88 5.25 -5.74
C ILE A 259 -6.49 5.87 -5.51
N GLY A 260 -6.25 6.38 -4.29
CA GLY A 260 -4.93 6.79 -3.84
C GLY A 260 -4.16 5.61 -3.28
N ALA A 261 -3.04 5.25 -3.92
CA ALA A 261 -2.06 4.26 -3.50
C ALA A 261 -0.64 4.86 -3.52
N ASP A 262 -0.56 6.17 -3.35
CA ASP A 262 0.59 7.04 -3.54
C ASP A 262 1.44 7.25 -2.27
N GLY A 263 1.34 6.30 -1.34
CA GLY A 263 2.21 6.18 -0.17
C GLY A 263 1.87 7.13 0.98
N LYS A 264 2.77 7.17 1.97
CA LYS A 264 2.55 7.87 3.25
C LYS A 264 2.25 9.37 3.12
N HIS A 265 2.77 10.02 2.08
CA HIS A 265 2.54 11.43 1.74
C HIS A 265 1.45 11.62 0.70
N SER A 266 0.47 10.74 0.66
CA SER A 266 -0.58 10.67 -0.35
C SER A 266 -1.14 12.05 -0.73
N LYS A 267 -0.92 12.44 -1.98
CA LYS A 267 -1.48 13.65 -2.57
C LYS A 267 -2.98 13.48 -2.81
N VAL A 268 -3.42 12.25 -3.14
CA VAL A 268 -4.85 11.95 -3.25
C VAL A 268 -5.55 12.20 -1.92
N ALA A 269 -5.01 11.68 -0.80
CA ALA A 269 -5.58 11.90 0.52
C ALA A 269 -5.65 13.40 0.89
N GLN A 270 -4.59 14.14 0.60
CA GLN A 270 -4.52 15.59 0.86
C GLN A 270 -5.56 16.37 0.03
N LEU A 271 -5.61 16.14 -1.28
CA LEU A 271 -6.52 16.85 -2.19
C LEU A 271 -8.00 16.47 -1.98
N ALA A 272 -8.24 15.21 -1.57
CA ALA A 272 -9.57 14.72 -1.23
C ALA A 272 -10.06 15.24 0.13
N GLY A 273 -9.17 15.77 0.97
CA GLY A 273 -9.48 16.18 2.33
C GLY A 273 -9.74 14.97 3.25
N ALA A 274 -9.01 13.86 3.05
CA ALA A 274 -9.17 12.65 3.85
C ALA A 274 -8.84 12.93 5.33
N ALA A 275 -9.82 12.77 6.21
CA ALA A 275 -9.66 13.05 7.63
C ALA A 275 -8.63 12.09 8.28
N GLU A 276 -7.72 12.64 9.06
CA GLU A 276 -6.83 11.86 9.91
C GLU A 276 -7.59 11.36 11.14
N ARG A 277 -7.78 10.05 11.23
CA ARG A 277 -8.48 9.40 12.36
C ARG A 277 -7.57 9.20 13.58
N ARG A 278 -6.30 8.94 13.32
CA ARG A 278 -5.27 8.77 14.34
C ARG A 278 -3.91 9.15 13.77
N ARG A 279 -3.15 9.93 14.51
CA ARG A 279 -1.74 10.25 14.21
C ARG A 279 -0.91 10.05 15.47
N VAL A 280 0.20 9.34 15.35
CA VAL A 280 1.22 9.22 16.39
C VAL A 280 2.57 9.59 15.75
N ALA A 281 3.32 10.43 16.43
CA ALA A 281 4.63 10.87 15.97
C ALA A 281 5.58 9.69 15.80
N ALA A 282 6.53 9.82 14.86
CA ALA A 282 7.63 8.87 14.72
C ALA A 282 8.41 8.77 16.03
N ARG A 283 8.72 7.56 16.43
CA ARG A 283 9.55 7.27 17.62
C ARG A 283 10.93 6.79 17.24
N THR A 284 11.07 6.28 16.02
CA THR A 284 12.30 5.67 15.51
C THR A 284 12.79 6.37 14.26
N PHE A 285 14.05 6.19 13.97
CA PHE A 285 14.62 6.28 12.64
C PHE A 285 14.93 4.86 12.15
N ALA A 286 15.14 4.71 10.85
CA ALA A 286 15.56 3.44 10.26
C ALA A 286 16.69 3.66 9.26
N PHE A 287 17.66 2.72 9.27
CA PHE A 287 18.68 2.58 8.23
C PHE A 287 18.68 1.15 7.70
N TYR A 288 19.07 0.98 6.43
CA TYR A 288 19.36 -0.32 5.87
C TYR A 288 20.53 -0.26 4.87
N GLY A 289 21.18 -1.41 4.69
CA GLY A 289 22.23 -1.61 3.72
C GLY A 289 22.22 -3.03 3.16
N TYR A 290 22.88 -3.22 2.02
CA TYR A 290 23.06 -4.53 1.40
C TYR A 290 24.51 -4.97 1.53
N TRP A 291 24.70 -6.28 1.64
CA TRP A 291 26.00 -6.89 1.90
C TRP A 291 26.18 -8.10 1.01
N ASP A 292 27.32 -8.16 0.34
CA ASP A 292 27.81 -9.37 -0.33
C ASP A 292 28.68 -10.16 0.64
N GLY A 293 28.46 -11.47 0.70
CA GLY A 293 29.21 -12.36 1.59
C GLY A 293 28.83 -12.27 3.08
N LEU A 294 27.72 -11.59 3.47
CA LEU A 294 27.22 -11.65 4.85
C LEU A 294 26.40 -12.94 5.04
N PRO A 295 26.93 -13.92 5.82
CA PRO A 295 26.25 -15.20 5.96
C PRO A 295 25.06 -15.09 6.91
N VAL A 296 23.88 -15.57 6.47
CA VAL A 296 22.68 -15.76 7.28
C VAL A 296 22.04 -17.10 6.95
N LYS A 297 21.52 -17.82 7.95
CA LYS A 297 20.83 -19.10 7.74
C LYS A 297 19.36 -18.95 7.36
N GLY A 298 18.83 -17.74 7.45
CA GLY A 298 17.43 -17.39 7.23
C GLY A 298 17.19 -15.95 7.64
N GLY A 299 16.01 -15.63 8.15
CA GLY A 299 15.75 -14.34 8.74
C GLY A 299 16.35 -14.22 10.14
N GLU A 300 16.94 -13.10 10.48
CA GLU A 300 17.43 -12.82 11.83
C GLU A 300 16.81 -11.51 12.33
N ILE A 301 16.27 -11.54 13.56
CA ILE A 301 15.62 -10.39 14.21
C ILE A 301 16.24 -10.23 15.61
N TYR A 302 16.65 -9.01 15.92
CA TYR A 302 17.26 -8.66 17.21
C TYR A 302 16.52 -7.48 17.82
N SER A 303 16.15 -7.61 19.09
CA SER A 303 15.48 -6.56 19.87
C SER A 303 16.25 -6.29 21.15
N GLY A 304 16.54 -5.03 21.41
CA GLY A 304 17.23 -4.60 22.63
C GLY A 304 16.88 -3.18 23.03
N THR A 305 17.39 -2.76 24.19
CA THR A 305 17.15 -1.39 24.67
C THR A 305 17.81 -0.37 23.78
N GLY A 306 17.00 0.51 23.19
CA GLY A 306 17.44 1.58 22.31
C GLY A 306 17.82 1.14 20.89
N PHE A 307 17.52 -0.11 20.50
CA PHE A 307 17.75 -0.57 19.12
C PHE A 307 16.85 -1.74 18.74
N ALA A 308 16.63 -1.89 17.43
CA ALA A 308 16.23 -3.14 16.81
C ALA A 308 17.07 -3.34 15.55
N ALA A 309 17.38 -4.60 15.23
CA ALA A 309 18.13 -4.93 14.03
C ALA A 309 17.56 -6.19 13.38
N SER A 310 17.74 -6.33 12.07
CA SER A 310 17.42 -7.57 11.37
C SER A 310 18.33 -7.79 10.17
N ALA A 311 18.47 -9.04 9.76
CA ALA A 311 19.19 -9.44 8.55
C ALA A 311 18.36 -10.45 7.77
N TRP A 312 18.26 -10.26 6.44
CA TRP A 312 17.42 -11.06 5.56
C TRP A 312 18.12 -11.31 4.23
N PRO A 313 18.12 -12.54 3.72
CA PRO A 313 18.58 -12.80 2.36
C PRO A 313 17.67 -12.09 1.36
N THR A 314 18.24 -11.54 0.29
CA THR A 314 17.53 -10.82 -0.77
C THR A 314 18.07 -11.19 -2.14
N ASN A 315 17.58 -10.55 -3.21
CA ASN A 315 18.03 -10.80 -4.57
C ASN A 315 19.56 -10.59 -4.74
N ASP A 316 20.09 -11.13 -5.80
CA ASP A 316 21.50 -11.00 -6.21
C ASP A 316 22.49 -11.67 -5.22
N GLY A 317 22.03 -12.65 -4.43
CA GLY A 317 22.84 -13.30 -3.40
C GLY A 317 23.20 -12.42 -2.20
N LEU A 318 22.60 -11.24 -2.11
CA LEU A 318 22.90 -10.26 -1.08
C LEU A 318 22.10 -10.55 0.22
N THR A 319 22.64 -10.07 1.33
CA THR A 319 21.92 -9.95 2.60
C THR A 319 21.59 -8.48 2.85
N MET A 320 20.32 -8.19 3.12
CA MET A 320 19.87 -6.88 3.56
C MET A 320 19.88 -6.81 5.07
N THR A 321 20.53 -5.78 5.66
CA THR A 321 20.43 -5.49 7.09
C THR A 321 19.58 -4.24 7.31
N TYR A 322 18.77 -4.26 8.36
CA TYR A 322 17.95 -3.15 8.82
C TYR A 322 18.28 -2.85 10.28
N VAL A 323 18.33 -1.58 10.64
CA VAL A 323 18.42 -1.13 12.03
C VAL A 323 17.45 0.00 12.29
N ALA A 324 16.89 0.02 13.50
CA ALA A 324 16.10 1.13 14.02
C ALA A 324 16.68 1.59 15.36
N GLY A 325 16.59 2.88 15.61
CA GLY A 325 16.99 3.51 16.87
C GLY A 325 16.06 4.65 17.25
N PRO A 326 16.19 5.22 18.47
CA PRO A 326 15.37 6.34 18.92
C PRO A 326 15.53 7.56 18.02
N ILE A 327 14.42 8.16 17.61
CA ILE A 327 14.40 9.30 16.67
C ILE A 327 15.26 10.48 17.15
N ALA A 328 15.36 10.67 18.46
CA ALA A 328 16.20 11.72 19.05
C ALA A 328 17.68 11.65 18.65
N ASN A 329 18.16 10.46 18.28
CA ASN A 329 19.56 10.25 17.90
C ASN A 329 19.81 10.51 16.40
N PHE A 330 18.77 10.70 15.59
CA PHE A 330 18.89 10.73 14.13
C PHE A 330 19.81 11.82 13.60
N GLU A 331 19.73 13.04 14.14
CA GLU A 331 20.56 14.17 13.67
C GLU A 331 22.07 13.96 13.87
N ALA A 332 22.45 13.28 14.97
CA ALA A 332 23.85 12.92 15.20
C ALA A 332 24.34 11.82 14.25
N ILE A 333 23.44 10.88 13.94
CA ILE A 333 23.73 9.65 13.21
C ILE A 333 23.77 9.85 11.69
N ARG A 334 22.94 10.75 11.13
CA ARG A 334 22.81 10.95 9.68
C ARG A 334 24.08 11.46 8.98
N ARG A 335 25.11 11.90 9.75
CA ARG A 335 26.41 12.35 9.19
C ARG A 335 27.25 11.20 8.69
N ASP A 336 27.19 10.03 9.37
CA ASP A 336 27.84 8.80 8.93
C ASP A 336 26.88 7.61 9.14
N PRO A 337 25.93 7.41 8.22
CA PRO A 337 24.93 6.35 8.35
C PRO A 337 25.54 4.94 8.37
N THR A 338 26.67 4.73 7.67
CA THR A 338 27.31 3.41 7.58
C THR A 338 27.98 3.02 8.88
N ALA A 339 28.77 3.92 9.48
CA ALA A 339 29.38 3.65 10.78
C ALA A 339 28.32 3.34 11.85
N HIS A 340 27.20 4.08 11.83
CA HIS A 340 26.10 3.85 12.77
C HIS A 340 25.31 2.57 12.49
N LEU A 341 25.15 2.18 11.22
CA LEU A 341 24.59 0.88 10.86
C LEU A 341 25.44 -0.22 11.48
N ILE A 342 26.74 -0.22 11.27
CA ILE A 342 27.67 -1.20 11.86
C ILE A 342 27.61 -1.19 13.39
N ALA A 343 27.67 -0.02 14.02
CA ALA A 343 27.62 0.11 15.49
C ALA A 343 26.29 -0.40 16.08
N ALA A 344 25.19 -0.30 15.34
CA ALA A 344 23.91 -0.90 15.75
C ALA A 344 23.90 -2.43 15.55
N LEU A 345 24.52 -2.92 14.46
CA LEU A 345 24.69 -4.36 14.23
C LEU A 345 25.59 -5.01 15.28
N ASP A 346 26.56 -4.31 15.86
CA ASP A 346 27.40 -4.81 16.97
C ASP A 346 26.61 -5.18 18.23
N LYS A 347 25.44 -4.55 18.41
CA LYS A 347 24.53 -4.87 19.52
C LYS A 347 23.66 -6.11 19.22
N ALA A 348 23.70 -6.61 17.99
CA ALA A 348 22.87 -7.70 17.48
C ALA A 348 23.66 -9.03 17.42
N GLY A 349 24.11 -9.52 18.56
CA GLY A 349 24.89 -10.77 18.64
C GLY A 349 26.18 -10.69 17.82
N SER A 350 26.42 -11.67 16.96
CA SER A 350 27.59 -11.71 16.05
C SER A 350 27.37 -10.96 14.72
N LEU A 351 26.21 -10.29 14.55
CA LEU A 351 25.86 -9.74 13.24
C LEU A 351 26.82 -8.62 12.79
N GLY A 352 27.28 -7.75 13.73
CA GLY A 352 28.25 -6.72 13.43
C GLY A 352 29.61 -7.25 13.01
N GLU A 353 30.12 -8.30 13.68
CA GLU A 353 31.36 -8.99 13.31
C GLU A 353 31.24 -9.59 11.90
N ARG A 354 30.17 -10.32 11.62
CA ARG A 354 29.90 -10.89 10.29
C ARG A 354 29.79 -9.81 9.21
N ALA A 355 29.16 -8.68 9.52
CA ALA A 355 29.00 -7.57 8.58
C ALA A 355 30.36 -6.91 8.25
N ARG A 356 31.30 -6.82 9.19
CA ARG A 356 32.68 -6.36 8.91
C ARG A 356 33.48 -7.31 8.04
N GLY A 357 33.17 -8.61 8.08
CA GLY A 357 33.76 -9.60 7.18
C GLY A 357 33.14 -9.64 5.79
N ALA A 358 32.07 -8.90 5.56
CA ALA A 358 31.33 -8.82 4.30
C ALA A 358 31.60 -7.50 3.57
N VAL A 359 31.23 -7.43 2.28
CA VAL A 359 31.38 -6.24 1.45
C VAL A 359 30.05 -5.49 1.36
N GLN A 360 30.00 -4.22 1.76
CA GLN A 360 28.81 -3.41 1.58
C GLN A 360 28.58 -3.07 0.11
N VAL A 361 27.36 -3.36 -0.40
CA VAL A 361 26.96 -3.07 -1.77
C VAL A 361 26.09 -1.82 -1.80
N GLY A 362 26.59 -0.79 -2.47
CA GLY A 362 25.93 0.51 -2.51
C GLY A 362 26.08 1.28 -1.20
N ARG A 363 25.24 2.29 -0.99
CA ARG A 363 25.25 3.15 0.19
C ARG A 363 24.19 2.75 1.21
N THR A 364 24.44 2.98 2.47
CA THR A 364 23.42 2.95 3.53
C THR A 364 22.33 3.98 3.23
N ARG A 365 21.08 3.56 3.33
CA ARG A 365 19.90 4.41 3.16
C ARG A 365 19.10 4.46 4.44
N GLY A 366 18.45 5.59 4.70
CA GLY A 366 17.63 5.70 5.91
C GLY A 366 16.73 6.92 5.94
N THR A 367 15.89 6.96 6.97
CA THR A 367 14.90 8.01 7.18
C THR A 367 14.49 8.09 8.64
N SER A 368 14.09 9.28 9.06
CA SER A 368 13.36 9.54 10.32
C SER A 368 11.88 9.88 10.07
N ASP A 369 11.47 9.94 8.81
CA ASP A 369 10.09 10.23 8.42
C ASP A 369 9.27 8.93 8.42
N LEU A 370 8.92 8.47 9.62
CA LEU A 370 8.22 7.22 9.91
C LEU A 370 6.92 7.48 10.70
N PRO A 371 5.96 8.22 10.10
CA PRO A 371 4.71 8.53 10.81
C PRO A 371 3.88 7.26 11.03
N ASN A 372 3.12 7.25 12.14
CA ASN A 372 2.07 6.26 12.36
C ASN A 372 0.73 6.97 12.18
N LEU A 373 -0.02 6.61 11.14
CA LEU A 373 -1.16 7.40 10.70
C LEU A 373 -2.28 6.51 10.15
N VAL A 374 -3.50 6.76 10.60
CA VAL A 374 -4.74 6.17 10.05
C VAL A 374 -5.59 7.28 9.49
N ARG A 375 -5.91 7.21 8.21
CA ARG A 375 -6.82 8.13 7.51
C ARG A 375 -8.17 7.49 7.24
N ALA A 376 -9.21 8.32 7.06
CA ALA A 376 -10.44 7.88 6.42
C ALA A 376 -10.09 7.17 5.12
N GLY A 377 -10.62 5.97 4.91
CA GLY A 377 -10.25 5.11 3.80
C GLY A 377 -10.98 5.42 2.50
N HIS A 378 -12.03 6.26 2.55
CA HIS A 378 -12.82 6.61 1.38
C HIS A 378 -13.66 7.87 1.60
N GLY A 379 -14.22 8.37 0.50
CA GLY A 379 -15.22 9.42 0.45
C GLY A 379 -15.90 9.45 -0.91
N ALA A 380 -16.60 10.54 -1.22
CA ALA A 380 -17.34 10.66 -2.46
C ALA A 380 -16.41 10.61 -3.68
N GLY A 381 -16.39 9.48 -4.39
CA GLY A 381 -15.62 9.23 -5.61
C GLY A 381 -14.13 8.93 -5.41
N TRP A 382 -13.68 8.67 -4.19
CA TRP A 382 -12.31 8.30 -3.92
C TRP A 382 -12.18 7.22 -2.83
N ALA A 383 -11.06 6.48 -2.88
CA ALA A 383 -10.66 5.52 -1.84
C ALA A 383 -9.13 5.53 -1.68
N LEU A 384 -8.63 5.00 -0.55
CA LEU A 384 -7.19 4.89 -0.26
C LEU A 384 -6.81 3.43 0.02
N ALA A 385 -5.64 3.01 -0.48
CA ALA A 385 -5.05 1.70 -0.24
C ALA A 385 -3.60 1.81 0.22
N GLY A 386 -3.13 0.85 1.02
CA GLY A 386 -1.77 0.81 1.57
C GLY A 386 -1.45 2.04 2.41
N ASP A 387 -0.20 2.52 2.35
CA ASP A 387 0.30 3.63 3.15
C ASP A 387 -0.44 4.96 2.90
N ALA A 388 -1.14 5.12 1.79
CA ALA A 388 -2.00 6.28 1.55
C ALA A 388 -3.13 6.37 2.58
N GLY A 389 -3.68 5.22 2.99
CA GLY A 389 -4.77 5.12 3.96
C GLY A 389 -4.33 4.79 5.38
N LEU A 390 -3.27 3.98 5.53
CA LEU A 390 -2.79 3.54 6.83
C LEU A 390 -1.30 3.22 6.75
N VAL A 391 -0.48 4.00 7.42
CA VAL A 391 0.97 3.84 7.53
C VAL A 391 1.37 3.55 8.96
N MET A 392 2.36 2.68 9.13
CA MET A 392 2.97 2.31 10.42
C MET A 392 4.48 2.37 10.30
N ASP A 393 5.13 2.51 11.45
CA ASP A 393 6.58 2.33 11.56
C ASP A 393 7.00 0.99 10.92
N PRO A 394 8.03 0.98 10.06
CA PRO A 394 8.45 -0.24 9.34
C PRO A 394 9.14 -1.29 10.23
N ILE A 395 9.34 -1.02 11.52
CA ILE A 395 10.05 -1.90 12.46
C ILE A 395 9.46 -3.33 12.55
N THR A 396 8.17 -3.48 12.24
CA THR A 396 7.48 -4.79 12.22
C THR A 396 7.39 -5.44 10.84
N GLY A 397 7.86 -4.76 9.78
CA GLY A 397 7.91 -5.31 8.42
C GLY A 397 6.55 -5.64 7.78
N LEU A 398 5.44 -5.04 8.22
CA LEU A 398 4.09 -5.43 7.82
C LEU A 398 3.54 -4.66 6.59
N GLY A 399 4.18 -3.54 6.19
CA GLY A 399 3.61 -2.59 5.22
C GLY A 399 3.29 -3.21 3.85
N ILE A 400 4.18 -4.01 3.28
CA ILE A 400 3.98 -4.66 1.98
C ILE A 400 2.81 -5.64 2.03
N GLY A 401 2.77 -6.50 3.05
CA GLY A 401 1.67 -7.46 3.25
C GLY A 401 0.31 -6.77 3.43
N HIS A 402 0.28 -5.63 4.12
CA HIS A 402 -0.93 -4.80 4.26
C HIS A 402 -1.34 -4.16 2.94
N GLY A 403 -0.38 -3.68 2.13
CA GLY A 403 -0.67 -3.16 0.80
C GLY A 403 -1.33 -4.19 -0.12
N LEU A 404 -0.84 -5.43 -0.13
CA LEU A 404 -1.43 -6.55 -0.88
C LEU A 404 -2.82 -6.94 -0.35
N ARG A 405 -3.02 -6.93 0.96
CA ARG A 405 -4.34 -7.17 1.58
C ARG A 405 -5.33 -6.07 1.20
N ASP A 406 -4.91 -4.82 1.29
CA ASP A 406 -5.77 -3.69 0.97
C ASP A 406 -6.18 -3.70 -0.50
N ALA A 407 -5.27 -4.09 -1.41
CA ALA A 407 -5.58 -4.28 -2.83
C ALA A 407 -6.69 -5.33 -3.02
N GLU A 408 -6.60 -6.49 -2.34
CA GLU A 408 -7.62 -7.54 -2.40
C GLU A 408 -8.97 -7.08 -1.83
N LEU A 409 -8.97 -6.46 -0.64
CA LEU A 409 -10.19 -5.98 0.02
C LEU A 409 -10.86 -4.86 -0.77
N LEU A 410 -10.08 -3.90 -1.27
CA LEU A 410 -10.61 -2.78 -2.04
C LEU A 410 -11.14 -3.22 -3.40
N THR A 411 -10.44 -4.12 -4.10
CA THR A 411 -10.93 -4.71 -5.34
C THR A 411 -12.30 -5.35 -5.14
N ARG A 412 -12.47 -6.17 -4.10
CA ARG A 412 -13.77 -6.79 -3.76
C ARG A 412 -14.85 -5.75 -3.49
N ALA A 413 -14.51 -4.67 -2.78
CA ALA A 413 -15.45 -3.58 -2.51
C ALA A 413 -15.86 -2.83 -3.78
N VAL A 414 -14.90 -2.56 -4.69
CA VAL A 414 -15.16 -1.88 -5.96
C VAL A 414 -16.06 -2.73 -6.86
N LEU A 415 -15.77 -4.03 -7.00
CA LEU A 415 -16.58 -4.94 -7.80
C LEU A 415 -18.02 -5.05 -7.27
N ASN A 416 -18.18 -5.16 -5.96
CA ASN A 416 -19.49 -5.19 -5.32
C ASN A 416 -20.24 -3.85 -5.42
N GLY A 417 -19.52 -2.74 -5.51
CA GLY A 417 -20.10 -1.41 -5.51
C GLY A 417 -20.38 -0.83 -6.89
N LEU A 418 -19.59 -1.19 -7.92
CA LEU A 418 -19.79 -0.77 -9.31
C LEU A 418 -20.67 -1.77 -10.09
N GLY A 419 -20.89 -2.98 -9.58
CA GLY A 419 -21.78 -3.97 -10.20
C GLY A 419 -23.26 -3.53 -10.10
N GLY A 420 -23.96 -3.49 -11.21
CA GLY A 420 -25.34 -3.10 -11.50
C GLY A 420 -26.30 -2.62 -10.39
N ALA A 421 -26.50 -3.38 -9.32
CA ALA A 421 -27.33 -3.01 -8.16
C ALA A 421 -26.49 -2.61 -6.93
N GLY A 422 -25.18 -2.39 -7.09
CA GLY A 422 -24.25 -2.17 -5.98
C GLY A 422 -24.31 -0.74 -5.43
N ASP A 423 -24.11 -0.63 -4.10
CA ASP A 423 -23.91 0.62 -3.39
C ASP A 423 -22.40 0.77 -3.09
N LEU A 424 -21.70 1.52 -3.94
CA LEU A 424 -20.25 1.76 -3.80
C LEU A 424 -19.88 2.44 -2.46
N PRO A 425 -20.55 3.50 -2.01
CA PRO A 425 -20.32 4.06 -0.68
C PRO A 425 -20.40 3.06 0.47
N ALA A 426 -21.45 2.22 0.48
CA ALA A 426 -21.59 1.18 1.50
C ALA A 426 -20.49 0.09 1.38
N ALA A 427 -20.12 -0.30 0.16
CA ALA A 427 -19.03 -1.26 -0.06
C ALA A 427 -17.68 -0.71 0.42
N LEU A 428 -17.36 0.54 0.12
CA LEU A 428 -16.14 1.21 0.59
C LEU A 428 -16.14 1.40 2.12
N THR A 429 -17.31 1.66 2.72
CA THR A 429 -17.44 1.69 4.20
C THR A 429 -17.11 0.34 4.82
N ARG A 430 -17.57 -0.78 4.21
CA ARG A 430 -17.22 -2.14 4.68
C ARG A 430 -15.72 -2.41 4.53
N TYR A 431 -15.12 -2.00 3.41
CA TYR A 431 -13.67 -2.07 3.19
C TYR A 431 -12.91 -1.36 4.31
N GLU A 432 -13.21 -0.09 4.58
CA GLU A 432 -12.53 0.69 5.64
C GLU A 432 -12.68 0.03 7.02
N LYS A 433 -13.88 -0.39 7.38
CA LYS A 433 -14.15 -1.08 8.66
C LYS A 433 -13.33 -2.36 8.79
N GLN A 434 -13.29 -3.19 7.74
CA GLN A 434 -12.55 -4.45 7.73
C GLN A 434 -11.04 -4.20 7.81
N ARG A 435 -10.48 -3.33 6.96
CA ARG A 435 -9.08 -2.92 6.98
C ARG A 435 -8.66 -2.46 8.38
N ASN A 436 -9.41 -1.54 8.97
CA ASN A 436 -9.07 -0.95 10.27
C ASN A 436 -9.17 -1.99 11.40
N ARG A 437 -10.18 -2.85 11.39
CA ARG A 437 -10.33 -3.93 12.38
C ARG A 437 -9.15 -4.90 12.34
N GLU A 438 -8.76 -5.35 11.16
CA GLU A 438 -7.67 -6.31 10.98
C GLU A 438 -6.29 -5.71 11.29
N THR A 439 -6.12 -4.40 11.05
CA THR A 439 -4.83 -3.74 11.28
C THR A 439 -4.65 -3.23 12.71
N LYS A 440 -5.72 -2.93 13.45
CA LYS A 440 -5.64 -2.30 14.78
C LYS A 440 -4.71 -3.03 15.77
N PRO A 441 -4.71 -4.38 15.91
CA PRO A 441 -3.79 -5.08 16.79
C PRO A 441 -2.33 -4.86 16.39
N ALA A 442 -2.01 -5.03 15.09
CA ALA A 442 -0.67 -4.85 14.55
C ALA A 442 -0.19 -3.40 14.69
N PHE A 443 -1.07 -2.42 14.47
CA PHE A 443 -0.76 -1.00 14.65
C PHE A 443 -0.35 -0.68 16.10
N ASN A 444 -1.11 -1.16 17.08
CA ASN A 444 -0.80 -0.95 18.49
C ASN A 444 0.50 -1.66 18.91
N TRP A 445 0.70 -2.89 18.45
CA TRP A 445 1.93 -3.63 18.69
C TRP A 445 3.15 -2.94 18.07
N THR A 446 3.04 -2.43 16.84
CA THR A 446 4.10 -1.64 16.20
C THR A 446 4.48 -0.41 17.03
N LEU A 447 3.50 0.30 17.61
CA LEU A 447 3.77 1.44 18.50
C LEU A 447 4.50 1.02 19.78
N ASP A 448 4.21 -0.17 20.32
CA ASP A 448 4.91 -0.70 21.49
C ASP A 448 6.35 -1.10 21.14
N VAL A 449 6.56 -1.86 20.07
CA VAL A 449 7.89 -2.22 19.59
C VAL A 449 8.75 -0.99 19.26
N ALA A 450 8.15 0.05 18.66
CA ALA A 450 8.83 1.29 18.34
C ALA A 450 9.26 2.13 19.58
N THR A 451 8.89 1.72 20.78
CA THR A 451 9.45 2.32 22.02
C THR A 451 10.90 1.92 22.25
N LEU A 452 11.36 0.81 21.65
CA LEU A 452 12.71 0.25 21.80
C LEU A 452 13.11 0.06 23.28
N ARG A 453 12.16 -0.27 24.14
CA ARG A 453 12.40 -0.42 25.59
C ARG A 453 13.22 -1.67 25.97
N GLY A 454 13.41 -2.56 24.98
CA GLY A 454 13.98 -3.88 25.25
C GLY A 454 12.99 -4.82 25.94
N VAL A 455 13.50 -5.90 26.53
CA VAL A 455 12.71 -6.88 27.27
C VAL A 455 13.12 -6.88 28.74
N ASN A 456 12.15 -7.09 29.62
CA ASN A 456 12.41 -7.32 31.06
C ASN A 456 12.66 -8.82 31.32
N GLU A 457 13.08 -9.16 32.56
CA GLU A 457 13.41 -10.52 32.97
C GLU A 457 12.26 -11.52 32.73
N ILE A 458 11.01 -11.10 32.95
CA ILE A 458 9.84 -11.98 32.77
C ILE A 458 9.58 -12.22 31.28
N GLU A 459 9.72 -11.18 30.44
CA GLU A 459 9.60 -11.30 28.99
C GLU A 459 10.75 -12.14 28.41
N GLU A 460 11.95 -11.98 28.94
CA GLU A 460 13.09 -12.82 28.56
C GLU A 460 12.85 -14.28 28.94
N GLN A 461 12.34 -14.57 30.14
CA GLN A 461 11.96 -15.91 30.55
C GLN A 461 10.84 -16.48 29.68
N LEU A 462 9.84 -15.67 29.31
CA LEU A 462 8.79 -16.07 28.38
C LEU A 462 9.39 -16.50 27.02
N PHE A 463 10.31 -15.73 26.46
CA PHE A 463 10.98 -16.11 25.20
C PHE A 463 11.85 -17.36 25.31
N ARG A 464 12.52 -17.60 26.46
CA ARG A 464 13.23 -18.86 26.72
C ARG A 464 12.27 -20.05 26.75
N THR A 465 11.12 -19.90 27.41
CA THR A 465 10.08 -20.94 27.44
C THR A 465 9.54 -21.24 26.04
N ILE A 466 9.26 -20.20 25.24
CA ILE A 466 8.81 -20.33 23.85
C ILE A 466 9.89 -21.06 23.03
N GLY A 467 11.16 -20.66 23.12
CA GLY A 467 12.25 -21.24 22.34
C GLY A 467 12.60 -22.67 22.71
N ALA A 468 12.16 -23.17 23.86
CA ALA A 468 12.34 -24.57 24.30
C ALA A 468 11.27 -25.53 23.77
N ASP A 469 10.21 -25.01 23.13
CA ASP A 469 9.09 -25.81 22.62
C ASP A 469 8.81 -25.46 21.15
N GLU A 470 8.84 -26.45 20.26
CA GLU A 470 8.66 -26.26 18.82
C GLU A 470 7.26 -25.72 18.45
N VAL A 471 6.21 -26.16 19.18
CA VAL A 471 4.84 -25.71 18.94
C VAL A 471 4.70 -24.25 19.31
N GLU A 472 5.23 -23.85 20.47
CA GLU A 472 5.19 -22.45 20.93
C GLU A 472 6.06 -21.55 20.06
N THR A 473 7.23 -22.05 19.60
CA THR A 473 8.08 -21.36 18.62
C THR A 473 7.31 -21.07 17.33
N SER A 474 6.62 -22.07 16.77
CA SER A 474 5.80 -21.94 15.58
C SER A 474 4.63 -20.96 15.80
N GLN A 475 3.94 -21.03 16.95
CA GLN A 475 2.87 -20.11 17.33
C GLN A 475 3.39 -18.66 17.46
N PHE A 476 4.58 -18.47 18.04
CA PHE A 476 5.22 -17.16 18.17
C PHE A 476 5.53 -16.56 16.80
N PHE A 477 6.18 -17.29 15.90
CA PHE A 477 6.45 -16.81 14.55
C PHE A 477 5.16 -16.63 13.73
N GLY A 478 4.15 -17.46 13.97
CA GLY A 478 2.82 -17.27 13.43
C GLY A 478 2.19 -15.94 13.87
N MET A 479 2.35 -15.57 15.13
CA MET A 479 1.88 -14.30 15.67
C MET A 479 2.66 -13.11 15.08
N LEU A 480 3.98 -13.19 14.98
CA LEU A 480 4.82 -12.14 14.38
C LEU A 480 4.43 -11.86 12.92
N THR A 481 4.08 -12.91 12.17
CA THR A 481 3.72 -12.80 10.76
C THR A 481 2.24 -12.51 10.51
N GLY A 482 1.39 -12.62 11.55
CA GLY A 482 -0.06 -12.41 11.45
C GLY A 482 -0.84 -13.64 10.97
N VAL A 483 -0.21 -14.83 10.98
CA VAL A 483 -0.87 -16.14 10.77
C VAL A 483 -1.69 -16.50 12.01
N VAL A 484 -1.13 -16.27 13.19
CA VAL A 484 -1.79 -16.47 14.49
C VAL A 484 -2.28 -15.12 15.01
N PRO A 485 -3.56 -15.00 15.40
CA PRO A 485 -4.07 -13.74 15.97
C PRO A 485 -3.33 -13.35 17.26
N MET A 486 -2.88 -12.10 17.36
CA MET A 486 -2.17 -11.59 18.55
C MET A 486 -2.96 -11.79 19.84
N GLN A 487 -4.29 -11.59 19.79
CA GLN A 487 -5.15 -11.75 20.96
C GLN A 487 -5.18 -13.22 21.45
N SER A 488 -5.07 -14.18 20.54
CA SER A 488 -5.01 -15.61 20.90
C SER A 488 -3.68 -15.94 21.55
N PHE A 489 -2.56 -15.47 20.96
CA PHE A 489 -1.22 -15.71 21.49
C PHE A 489 -1.01 -15.03 22.86
N PHE A 490 -1.40 -13.78 23.00
CA PHE A 490 -1.30 -13.03 24.26
C PHE A 490 -2.54 -13.20 25.17
N SER A 491 -3.34 -14.26 25.01
CA SER A 491 -4.45 -14.51 25.91
C SER A 491 -3.94 -14.86 27.33
N PRO A 492 -4.65 -14.46 28.40
CA PRO A 492 -4.27 -14.78 29.78
C PRO A 492 -4.05 -16.26 30.01
N ALA A 493 -4.93 -17.10 29.48
CA ALA A 493 -4.83 -18.56 29.60
C ALA A 493 -3.54 -19.11 28.97
N HIS A 494 -3.16 -18.60 27.79
CA HIS A 494 -1.94 -19.02 27.10
C HIS A 494 -0.69 -18.54 27.86
N LEU A 495 -0.63 -17.28 28.28
CA LEU A 495 0.50 -16.74 29.03
C LEU A 495 0.67 -17.42 30.39
N ILE A 496 -0.42 -17.69 31.11
CA ILE A 496 -0.37 -18.43 32.39
C ILE A 496 0.19 -19.84 32.18
N ARG A 497 -0.16 -20.50 31.10
CA ARG A 497 0.39 -21.83 30.76
C ARG A 497 1.92 -21.77 30.51
N LEU A 498 2.41 -20.70 29.87
CA LEU A 498 3.83 -20.54 29.53
C LEU A 498 4.70 -20.13 30.73
N ILE A 499 4.25 -19.20 31.56
CA ILE A 499 5.07 -18.60 32.63
C ILE A 499 4.48 -18.74 34.05
N GLY A 500 3.33 -19.40 34.17
CA GLY A 500 2.65 -19.56 35.46
C GLY A 500 1.90 -18.30 35.92
N VAL A 501 0.99 -18.47 36.90
CA VAL A 501 0.12 -17.40 37.40
C VAL A 501 0.91 -16.24 38.02
N LYS A 502 1.96 -16.54 38.80
CA LYS A 502 2.77 -15.54 39.53
C LYS A 502 3.44 -14.55 38.54
N ASP A 503 4.10 -15.07 37.53
CA ASP A 503 4.84 -14.24 36.58
C ASP A 503 3.92 -13.57 35.56
N PHE A 504 2.79 -14.19 35.22
CA PHE A 504 1.71 -13.53 34.49
C PHE A 504 1.19 -12.27 35.23
N LEU A 505 0.94 -12.36 36.53
CA LEU A 505 0.48 -11.20 37.31
C LEU A 505 1.55 -10.09 37.39
N ARG A 506 2.83 -10.46 37.48
CA ARG A 506 3.95 -9.50 37.40
C ARG A 506 4.02 -8.81 36.04
N LEU A 507 3.91 -9.57 34.96
CA LEU A 507 3.90 -9.06 33.58
C LEU A 507 2.73 -8.10 33.35
N ALA A 508 1.54 -8.45 33.81
CA ALA A 508 0.36 -7.61 33.71
C ALA A 508 0.53 -6.27 34.44
N ARG A 509 1.10 -6.28 35.66
CA ARG A 509 1.41 -5.06 36.42
C ARG A 509 2.48 -4.18 35.77
N ALA A 510 3.50 -4.78 35.15
CA ALA A 510 4.55 -4.04 34.44
C ALA A 510 4.04 -3.31 33.18
N ARG A 511 3.00 -3.84 32.54
CA ARG A 511 2.36 -3.22 31.35
C ARG A 511 1.30 -2.17 31.67
N SER A 512 0.83 -2.10 32.92
CA SER A 512 -0.15 -1.09 33.37
C SER A 512 0.48 0.19 33.91
N ARG A 513 1.78 0.23 34.06
CA ARG A 513 2.60 1.40 34.39
C ARG A 513 3.24 2.01 33.14
#